data_4137a78f9bb0a4b78e2f47d9f9b86619
#
_entry.id   4137a78f9bb0a4b78e2f47d9f9b86619
#
_cell.length_a   1.000
_cell.length_b   1.000
_cell.length_c   1.000
_cell.angle_alpha   90.00
_cell.angle_beta   90.00
_cell.angle_gamma   90.00
#
_symmetry.space_group_name_H-M   'P 1'
#
loop_
_entity.id
_entity.type
_entity.pdbx_description
1 polymer ?
#
loop_
_entity_poly.entity_id
_entity_poly.type
_entity_poly.pdbx_seq_one_letter_code
_entity_poly.pdbx_strand_id
1 'polypeptide(L)' 'MTAITEDFEARTKSEAAQKLHEAGFVYAGFDDFWMSNDHFAKVVHMPASKKYLVKIGVLT' A
#
# COMPACT_ATOMS: atom_id res chain seq x y z
N MET A 1 -6.95 14.49 -7.84
CA MET A 1 -6.36 13.15 -7.95
C MET A 1 -6.90 12.24 -6.86
N THR A 2 -7.38 11.09 -7.23
CA THR A 2 -7.97 10.18 -6.28
C THR A 2 -6.91 9.29 -5.66
N ALA A 3 -6.70 9.40 -4.37
CA ALA A 3 -5.84 8.48 -3.66
C ALA A 3 -6.63 7.27 -3.22
N ILE A 4 -5.95 6.15 -3.06
CA ILE A 4 -6.56 4.97 -2.47
C ILE A 4 -6.72 5.25 -0.98
N THR A 5 -7.95 5.14 -0.48
CA THR A 5 -8.25 5.44 0.92
C THR A 5 -8.71 4.23 1.72
N GLU A 6 -8.84 3.07 1.08
CA GLU A 6 -9.29 1.85 1.73
C GLU A 6 -8.30 0.74 1.49
N ASP A 7 -8.26 -0.21 2.43
CA ASP A 7 -7.41 -1.37 2.30
C ASP A 7 -7.77 -2.14 1.03
N PHE A 8 -6.76 -2.75 0.41
CA PHE A 8 -6.99 -3.56 -0.76
C PHE A 8 -6.00 -4.71 -0.80
N GLU A 9 -6.29 -5.71 -1.63
CA GLU A 9 -5.44 -6.88 -1.79
C GLU A 9 -4.75 -6.87 -3.15
N ALA A 10 -3.56 -7.44 -3.19
CA ALA A 10 -2.81 -7.62 -4.42
C ALA A 10 -2.26 -9.04 -4.46
N ARG A 11 -2.07 -9.55 -5.67
CA ARG A 11 -1.54 -10.90 -5.84
C ARG A 11 -0.04 -10.96 -5.59
N THR A 12 0.66 -9.91 -5.94
CA THR A 12 2.10 -9.84 -5.79
C THR A 12 2.48 -8.52 -5.15
N LYS A 13 3.67 -8.51 -4.59
CA LYS A 13 4.21 -7.28 -4.01
C LYS A 13 4.40 -6.21 -5.09
N SER A 14 4.79 -6.63 -6.27
CA SER A 14 4.97 -5.72 -7.40
C SER A 14 3.66 -5.06 -7.80
N GLU A 15 2.58 -5.82 -7.82
CA GLU A 15 1.26 -5.28 -8.14
C GLU A 15 0.83 -4.26 -7.08
N ALA A 16 1.07 -4.57 -5.80
CA ALA A 16 0.75 -3.64 -4.72
C ALA A 16 1.53 -2.35 -4.87
N ALA A 17 2.83 -2.47 -5.16
CA ALA A 17 3.69 -1.30 -5.34
C ALA A 17 3.22 -0.44 -6.51
N GLN A 18 2.85 -1.08 -7.62
CA GLN A 18 2.38 -0.36 -8.79
C GLN A 18 1.11 0.44 -8.48
N LYS A 19 0.16 -0.18 -7.80
CA LYS A 19 -1.08 0.50 -7.45
C LYS A 19 -0.84 1.67 -6.50
N LEU A 20 0.04 1.49 -5.53
CA LEU A 20 0.38 2.56 -4.61
C LEU A 20 1.06 3.71 -5.33
N HIS A 21 1.98 3.40 -6.23
CA HIS A 21 2.67 4.43 -7.01
C HIS A 21 1.67 5.22 -7.85
N GLU A 22 0.75 4.54 -8.50
CA GLU A 22 -0.26 5.21 -9.32
C GLU A 22 -1.20 6.08 -8.50
N ALA A 23 -1.40 5.72 -7.23
CA ALA A 23 -2.25 6.50 -6.34
C ALA A 23 -1.51 7.68 -5.70
N GLY A 24 -0.23 7.86 -6.01
CA GLY A 24 0.53 8.97 -5.49
C GLY A 24 1.33 8.69 -4.22
N PHE A 25 1.43 7.41 -3.84
CA PHE A 25 2.24 7.03 -2.70
C PHE A 25 3.71 6.90 -3.10
N VAL A 26 4.59 7.18 -2.16
CA VAL A 26 6.03 7.05 -2.35
C VAL A 26 6.56 6.07 -1.32
N TYR A 27 7.43 5.16 -1.78
CA TYR A 27 8.02 4.18 -0.88
C TYR A 27 8.91 4.86 0.15
N ALA A 28 8.69 4.53 1.42
CA ALA A 28 9.42 5.17 2.51
C ALA A 28 10.85 4.63 2.68
N GLY A 29 11.16 3.50 2.03
CA GLY A 29 12.50 2.94 2.08
C GLY A 29 12.70 1.83 3.10
N PHE A 30 11.65 1.42 3.80
CA PHE A 30 11.76 0.37 4.81
C PHE A 30 10.39 -0.26 5.09
N ASP A 31 10.40 -1.52 5.52
CA ASP A 31 9.25 -2.25 6.05
C ASP A 31 8.02 -2.26 5.12
N ASP A 32 8.22 -2.20 3.81
CA ASP A 32 7.11 -2.15 2.85
C ASP A 32 6.13 -1.03 3.18
N PHE A 33 6.65 0.09 3.67
CA PHE A 33 5.86 1.22 4.12
C PHE A 33 5.87 2.30 3.05
N TRP A 34 4.69 2.84 2.76
CA TRP A 34 4.51 3.86 1.74
C TRP A 34 3.80 5.06 2.34
N MET A 35 4.06 6.23 1.79
CA MET A 35 3.46 7.46 2.31
C MET A 35 2.99 8.35 1.18
N SER A 36 1.95 9.11 1.45
CA SER A 36 1.50 10.19 0.59
C SER A 36 1.37 11.45 1.45
N ASN A 37 0.74 12.51 0.92
CA ASN A 37 0.64 13.76 1.65
C ASN A 37 -0.11 13.62 2.98
N ASP A 38 -1.17 12.81 2.98
CA ASP A 38 -2.05 12.71 4.14
C ASP A 38 -2.41 11.28 4.50
N HIS A 39 -1.81 10.31 3.83
CA HIS A 39 -2.08 8.88 4.07
C HIS A 39 -0.80 8.09 4.14
N PHE A 40 -0.87 6.92 4.75
CA PHE A 40 0.21 5.96 4.70
C PHE A 40 -0.34 4.61 4.29
N ALA A 41 0.53 3.75 3.79
CA ALA A 41 0.15 2.40 3.39
C ALA A 41 1.22 1.42 3.85
N LYS A 42 0.79 0.25 4.27
CA LYS A 42 1.71 -0.82 4.63
C LYS A 42 1.31 -2.10 3.93
N VAL A 43 2.25 -2.74 3.28
CA VAL A 43 2.03 -3.99 2.57
C VAL A 43 2.32 -5.14 3.53
N VAL A 44 1.32 -6.00 3.74
CA VAL A 44 1.42 -7.13 4.67
C VAL A 44 1.24 -8.41 3.89
N HIS A 45 2.16 -9.34 4.05
CA HIS A 45 2.07 -10.64 3.40
C HIS A 45 1.08 -11.52 4.16
N MET A 46 0.15 -12.13 3.43
CA MET A 46 -0.82 -13.06 4.00
C MET A 46 -0.51 -14.47 3.51
N PRO A 47 0.25 -15.25 4.30
CA PRO A 47 0.71 -16.56 3.81
C PRO A 47 -0.43 -17.55 3.54
N ALA A 48 -1.52 -17.45 4.29
CA ALA A 48 -2.64 -18.38 4.12
C ALA A 48 -3.29 -18.26 2.75
N SER A 49 -3.41 -17.05 2.23
CA SER A 49 -4.04 -16.80 0.92
C SER A 49 -3.02 -16.58 -0.17
N LYS A 50 -1.74 -16.50 0.17
CA LYS A 50 -0.65 -16.20 -0.76
C LYS A 50 -0.85 -14.89 -1.47
N LYS A 51 -1.46 -13.94 -0.78
CA LYS A 51 -1.71 -12.59 -1.31
C LYS A 51 -1.07 -11.57 -0.38
N TYR A 52 -1.13 -10.31 -0.81
CA TYR A 52 -0.64 -9.20 -0.01
C TYR A 52 -1.80 -8.28 0.30
N LEU A 53 -1.89 -7.89 1.56
CA LEU A 53 -2.90 -6.92 2.00
C LEU A 53 -2.21 -5.57 2.15
N VAL A 54 -2.76 -4.55 1.50
CA VAL A 54 -2.26 -3.19 1.64
C VAL A 54 -3.19 -2.45 2.57
N LYS A 55 -2.67 -2.10 3.74
CA LYS A 55 -3.45 -1.36 4.75
C LYS A 55 -3.20 0.12 4.58
N ILE A 56 -4.29 0.87 4.47
CA ILE A 56 -4.22 2.31 4.26
C ILE A 56 -4.70 3.01 5.54
N GLY A 57 -3.97 4.02 5.94
CA GLY A 57 -4.33 4.82 7.11
C GLY A 57 -4.16 6.30 6.83
N VAL A 58 -4.72 7.11 7.71
CA VAL A 58 -4.66 8.57 7.58
C VAL A 58 -3.60 9.11 8.52
N LEU A 59 -2.77 10.00 8.00
CA LEU A 59 -1.79 10.74 8.81
C LEU A 59 -2.48 11.96 9.39
N THR A 60 -2.60 12.00 10.69
CA THR A 60 -3.25 13.14 11.35
C THR A 60 -2.29 13.89 12.25
#